data_b1998f0c0aa9379701c3d9791a50e4cc
#
_entry.id   b1998f0c0aa9379701c3d9791a50e4cc
#
_cell.length_a   1.000
_cell.length_b   1.000
_cell.length_c   1.000
_cell.angle_alpha   90.00
_cell.angle_beta   90.00
_cell.angle_gamma   90.00
#
_symmetry.space_group_name_H-M   'P 1'
#
loop_
_entity.id
_entity.type
_entity.pdbx_description
1 polymer ?
#
loop_
_entity_poly.entity_id
_entity_poly.type
_entity_poly.pdbx_seq_one_letter_code
_entity_poly.pdbx_strand_id
1 'polypeptide(L)'
;SKFILLYTHIQIKSEQSRKKKYAISMKWIIISCILCVFGCFKEFRPSESFVTDYLTGPWKNFTDVQVNQKIFPVSTYSYFATLIIVFLITDLVRYKPIIILCGLSGTITFLLIILGQDVLTMQVLEFFYGLFLSTEVAYYTYIYAKVDRKHYQEVTSHTKAAALVGRCMAGIIAQLTVSFDILNYHQLNYLTVGAVTFATIWAFFIPSVGQSIYFHRKNKNNFLTHNGTICTSTNISLIHKVKEAYVLLWKDFLQAYLNSHVVKWSIWWSFSTCGYLQVISYIQLLWQTAVVPGDKIYNGAVDALYTIIGEHYRKQFCTMYNLIDKYLVVICYVHSIWNHLSYNGYCCKVQFHMKLFVTNKIIGHIYFNFMCIIYSFEVAKCISEDSYGLIFGINTFFALLLQSVLTAIVVNGNLKLNLRSQVRLLFKYY
;
A
#
# COMPACT_ATOMS: atom_id res chain seq x y z
N SER A 1 39.26 -35.64 -35.69
CA SER A 1 37.85 -36.01 -35.34
C SER A 1 37.48 -35.64 -33.90
N LYS A 2 38.33 -35.88 -32.89
CA LYS A 2 38.03 -35.51 -31.48
C LYS A 2 37.87 -34.00 -31.22
N PHE A 3 38.57 -33.14 -31.92
CA PHE A 3 38.50 -31.67 -31.79
C PHE A 3 37.16 -31.10 -32.28
N ILE A 4 36.64 -31.65 -33.39
CA ILE A 4 35.33 -31.20 -33.92
C ILE A 4 34.21 -31.61 -33.00
N LEU A 5 34.25 -32.79 -32.41
CA LEU A 5 33.27 -33.26 -31.42
C LEU A 5 33.30 -32.41 -30.13
N LEU A 6 34.47 -32.00 -29.67
CA LEU A 6 34.61 -31.13 -28.51
C LEU A 6 34.05 -29.73 -28.78
N TYR A 7 34.33 -29.17 -29.96
CA TYR A 7 33.85 -27.87 -30.38
C TYR A 7 32.31 -27.84 -30.54
N THR A 8 31.72 -28.85 -31.16
CA THR A 8 30.26 -28.99 -31.26
C THR A 8 29.60 -29.16 -29.89
N HIS A 9 30.23 -29.93 -28.98
CA HIS A 9 29.71 -30.10 -27.62
C HIS A 9 29.73 -28.77 -26.81
N ILE A 10 30.78 -27.95 -26.97
CA ILE A 10 30.89 -26.61 -26.33
C ILE A 10 29.84 -25.65 -26.93
N GLN A 11 29.64 -25.65 -28.24
CA GLN A 11 28.64 -24.85 -28.92
C GLN A 11 27.21 -25.19 -28.47
N ILE A 12 26.87 -26.49 -28.42
CA ILE A 12 25.55 -26.95 -27.96
C ILE A 12 25.32 -26.57 -26.49
N LYS A 13 26.34 -26.72 -25.64
CA LYS A 13 26.26 -26.36 -24.22
C LYS A 13 26.10 -24.83 -24.01
N SER A 14 26.78 -24.03 -24.85
CA SER A 14 26.64 -22.55 -24.83
C SER A 14 25.26 -22.11 -25.30
N GLU A 15 24.72 -22.76 -26.33
CA GLU A 15 23.41 -22.45 -26.88
C GLU A 15 22.27 -22.89 -25.95
N GLN A 16 22.41 -24.04 -25.29
CA GLN A 16 21.49 -24.46 -24.22
C GLN A 16 21.57 -23.54 -23.02
N SER A 17 22.74 -23.05 -22.64
CA SER A 17 22.92 -22.06 -21.57
C SER A 17 22.29 -20.74 -21.94
N ARG A 18 22.45 -20.25 -23.19
CA ARG A 18 21.74 -19.05 -23.70
C ARG A 18 20.22 -19.23 -23.68
N LYS A 19 19.68 -20.31 -24.25
CA LYS A 19 18.25 -20.61 -24.24
C LYS A 19 17.67 -20.67 -22.82
N LYS A 20 18.41 -21.28 -21.88
CA LYS A 20 18.04 -21.32 -20.45
C LYS A 20 18.06 -19.93 -19.82
N LYS A 21 19.06 -19.08 -20.15
CA LYS A 21 19.17 -17.70 -19.67
C LYS A 21 18.06 -16.82 -20.24
N TYR A 22 17.72 -16.97 -21.53
CA TYR A 22 16.58 -16.28 -22.16
C TYR A 22 15.24 -16.72 -21.57
N ALA A 23 15.04 -18.02 -21.35
CA ALA A 23 13.81 -18.55 -20.75
C ALA A 23 13.61 -18.09 -19.29
N ILE A 24 14.69 -17.97 -18.51
CA ILE A 24 14.67 -17.43 -17.14
C ILE A 24 14.41 -15.91 -17.18
N SER A 25 15.05 -15.19 -18.09
CA SER A 25 14.83 -13.75 -18.30
C SER A 25 13.38 -13.44 -18.68
N MET A 26 12.78 -14.20 -19.58
CA MET A 26 11.37 -14.02 -19.96
C MET A 26 10.39 -14.28 -18.82
N LYS A 27 10.69 -15.22 -17.91
CA LYS A 27 9.78 -15.57 -16.82
C LYS A 27 9.50 -14.43 -15.86
N TRP A 28 10.52 -13.68 -15.42
CA TRP A 28 10.31 -12.58 -14.47
C TRP A 28 9.60 -11.37 -15.11
N ILE A 29 9.86 -11.11 -16.41
CA ILE A 29 9.18 -10.05 -17.16
C ILE A 29 7.68 -10.36 -17.27
N ILE A 30 7.31 -11.59 -17.62
CA ILE A 30 5.90 -12.01 -17.69
C ILE A 30 5.22 -11.86 -16.34
N ILE A 31 5.87 -12.28 -15.26
CA ILE A 31 5.34 -12.12 -13.90
C ILE A 31 5.16 -10.63 -13.58
N SER A 32 6.16 -9.79 -13.91
CA SER A 32 6.09 -8.34 -13.74
C SER A 32 4.90 -7.74 -14.49
N CYS A 33 4.70 -8.11 -15.76
CA CYS A 33 3.58 -7.63 -16.56
C CYS A 33 2.22 -8.04 -15.98
N ILE A 34 2.07 -9.30 -15.54
CA ILE A 34 0.83 -9.77 -14.91
C ILE A 34 0.52 -8.98 -13.63
N LEU A 35 1.54 -8.75 -12.80
CA LEU A 35 1.40 -7.95 -11.59
C LEU A 35 1.10 -6.48 -11.89
N CYS A 36 1.73 -5.90 -12.91
CA CYS A 36 1.46 -4.52 -13.33
C CYS A 36 0.02 -4.32 -13.77
N VAL A 37 -0.53 -5.24 -14.56
CA VAL A 37 -1.94 -5.16 -14.99
C VAL A 37 -2.86 -5.26 -13.78
N PHE A 38 -2.65 -6.23 -12.88
CA PHE A 38 -3.43 -6.34 -11.65
C PHE A 38 -3.35 -5.04 -10.81
N GLY A 39 -2.15 -4.53 -10.56
CA GLY A 39 -1.93 -3.33 -9.76
C GLY A 39 -2.56 -2.08 -10.38
N CYS A 40 -2.46 -1.91 -11.69
CA CYS A 40 -3.05 -0.80 -12.42
C CYS A 40 -4.58 -0.79 -12.28
N PHE A 41 -5.26 -1.89 -12.59
CA PHE A 41 -6.72 -1.99 -12.52
C PHE A 41 -7.25 -2.00 -11.08
N LYS A 42 -6.51 -2.56 -10.13
CA LYS A 42 -6.83 -2.48 -8.70
C LYS A 42 -6.85 -1.03 -8.19
N GLU A 43 -5.94 -0.19 -8.67
CA GLU A 43 -5.86 1.22 -8.29
C GLU A 43 -6.68 2.15 -9.19
N PHE A 44 -7.23 1.65 -10.28
CA PHE A 44 -8.13 2.42 -11.15
C PHE A 44 -9.52 2.51 -10.54
N ARG A 45 -9.71 3.45 -9.61
CA ARG A 45 -10.93 3.63 -8.80
C ARG A 45 -11.46 5.06 -8.89
N PRO A 46 -12.06 5.46 -10.04
CA PRO A 46 -12.49 6.84 -10.26
C PRO A 46 -13.50 7.36 -9.24
N SER A 47 -14.36 6.49 -8.69
CA SER A 47 -15.37 6.91 -7.72
C SER A 47 -14.79 7.35 -6.36
N GLU A 48 -13.58 6.91 -5.99
CA GLU A 48 -12.97 7.28 -4.71
C GLU A 48 -12.73 8.79 -4.56
N SER A 49 -12.42 9.48 -5.66
CA SER A 49 -12.20 10.93 -5.63
C SER A 49 -13.45 11.73 -5.19
N PHE A 50 -14.64 11.17 -5.36
CA PHE A 50 -15.92 11.80 -5.05
C PHE A 50 -16.78 10.98 -4.09
N VAL A 51 -16.17 10.05 -3.33
CA VAL A 51 -16.92 9.13 -2.46
C VAL A 51 -17.71 9.88 -1.37
N THR A 52 -17.12 10.92 -0.79
CA THR A 52 -17.80 11.69 0.25
C THR A 52 -18.99 12.48 -0.32
N ASP A 53 -18.83 13.09 -1.50
CA ASP A 53 -19.91 13.80 -2.20
C ASP A 53 -21.05 12.85 -2.61
N TYR A 54 -20.71 11.62 -2.96
CA TYR A 54 -21.69 10.58 -3.25
C TYR A 54 -22.46 10.13 -2.00
N LEU A 55 -21.78 9.98 -0.85
CA LEU A 55 -22.40 9.55 0.41
C LEU A 55 -23.29 10.64 1.03
N THR A 56 -22.86 11.89 0.99
CA THR A 56 -23.61 13.04 1.58
C THR A 56 -24.59 13.67 0.62
N GLY A 57 -24.45 13.39 -0.68
CA GLY A 57 -25.30 13.92 -1.73
C GLY A 57 -26.65 13.19 -1.89
N PRO A 58 -27.41 13.54 -2.93
CA PRO A 58 -28.80 13.08 -3.12
C PRO A 58 -28.94 11.57 -3.33
N TRP A 59 -27.85 10.85 -3.62
CA TRP A 59 -27.91 9.41 -3.83
C TRP A 59 -27.99 8.59 -2.54
N LYS A 60 -27.37 9.08 -1.46
CA LYS A 60 -27.30 8.35 -0.17
C LYS A 60 -27.84 9.15 1.01
N ASN A 61 -27.80 10.47 0.97
CA ASN A 61 -28.34 11.40 1.99
C ASN A 61 -27.81 11.16 3.41
N PHE A 62 -26.58 10.65 3.57
CA PHE A 62 -26.00 10.55 4.90
C PHE A 62 -25.53 11.90 5.40
N THR A 63 -25.67 12.13 6.70
CA THR A 63 -25.13 13.32 7.33
C THR A 63 -23.62 13.23 7.50
N ASP A 64 -22.92 14.37 7.49
CA ASP A 64 -21.47 14.44 7.75
C ASP A 64 -21.08 13.73 9.06
N VAL A 65 -21.94 13.81 10.07
CA VAL A 65 -21.74 13.14 11.37
C VAL A 65 -21.81 11.61 11.21
N GLN A 66 -22.76 11.09 10.43
CA GLN A 66 -22.87 9.66 10.17
C GLN A 66 -21.65 9.15 9.42
N VAL A 67 -21.20 9.86 8.38
CA VAL A 67 -20.02 9.49 7.59
C VAL A 67 -18.76 9.52 8.47
N ASN A 68 -18.54 10.62 9.20
CA ASN A 68 -17.35 10.85 10.01
C ASN A 68 -17.26 9.93 11.23
N GLN A 69 -18.38 9.72 11.96
CA GLN A 69 -18.35 9.04 13.25
C GLN A 69 -18.80 7.59 13.22
N LYS A 70 -19.60 7.18 12.22
CA LYS A 70 -20.19 5.84 12.20
C LYS A 70 -19.69 4.97 11.04
N ILE A 71 -19.36 5.58 9.88
CA ILE A 71 -18.99 4.84 8.68
C ILE A 71 -17.45 4.72 8.55
N PHE A 72 -16.74 5.82 8.32
CA PHE A 72 -15.30 5.81 8.06
C PHE A 72 -14.43 5.16 9.16
N PRO A 73 -14.73 5.30 10.47
CA PRO A 73 -13.91 4.64 11.50
C PRO A 73 -13.86 3.11 11.37
N VAL A 74 -14.90 2.51 10.80
CA VAL A 74 -14.97 1.04 10.64
C VAL A 74 -13.86 0.52 9.75
N SER A 75 -13.51 1.23 8.67
CA SER A 75 -12.39 0.82 7.80
C SER A 75 -11.05 0.84 8.54
N THR A 76 -10.80 1.82 9.38
CA THR A 76 -9.57 1.89 10.19
C THR A 76 -9.45 0.69 11.13
N TYR A 77 -10.52 0.38 11.87
CA TYR A 77 -10.52 -0.76 12.80
C TYR A 77 -10.46 -2.10 12.09
N SER A 78 -11.19 -2.25 10.98
CA SER A 78 -11.17 -3.49 10.18
C SER A 78 -9.82 -3.69 9.51
N TYR A 79 -9.19 -2.64 8.98
CA TYR A 79 -7.85 -2.72 8.41
C TYR A 79 -6.84 -3.18 9.46
N PHE A 80 -6.86 -2.59 10.66
CA PHE A 80 -6.01 -2.99 11.77
C PHE A 80 -6.21 -4.45 12.17
N ALA A 81 -7.46 -4.88 12.39
CA ALA A 81 -7.77 -6.25 12.82
C ALA A 81 -7.44 -7.30 11.74
N THR A 82 -7.82 -7.02 10.49
CA THR A 82 -7.61 -7.96 9.38
C THR A 82 -6.15 -8.02 8.95
N LEU A 83 -5.35 -6.96 9.11
CA LEU A 83 -3.92 -6.96 8.79
C LEU A 83 -3.15 -8.03 9.58
N ILE A 84 -3.45 -8.19 10.87
CA ILE A 84 -2.81 -9.22 11.72
C ILE A 84 -3.07 -10.60 11.13
N ILE A 85 -4.34 -10.89 10.86
CA ILE A 85 -4.78 -12.21 10.36
C ILE A 85 -4.16 -12.47 8.99
N VAL A 86 -4.30 -11.51 8.08
CA VAL A 86 -3.77 -11.63 6.71
C VAL A 86 -2.26 -11.81 6.72
N PHE A 87 -1.53 -11.03 7.53
CA PHE A 87 -0.07 -11.13 7.62
C PHE A 87 0.37 -12.52 8.06
N LEU A 88 -0.27 -13.09 9.09
CA LEU A 88 0.07 -14.40 9.61
C LEU A 88 -0.25 -15.54 8.65
N ILE A 89 -1.37 -15.46 7.93
CA ILE A 89 -1.81 -16.55 7.03
C ILE A 89 -1.26 -16.45 5.61
N THR A 90 -0.77 -15.29 5.17
CA THR A 90 -0.33 -15.06 3.78
C THR A 90 0.77 -16.04 3.34
N ASP A 91 1.78 -16.25 4.19
CA ASP A 91 2.88 -17.15 3.89
C ASP A 91 2.43 -18.63 3.92
N LEU A 92 1.50 -18.98 4.81
CA LEU A 92 0.90 -20.31 4.93
C LEU A 92 0.09 -20.68 3.68
N VAL A 93 -0.74 -19.75 3.19
CA VAL A 93 -1.65 -19.94 2.05
C VAL A 93 -0.96 -19.66 0.70
N ARG A 94 0.31 -19.26 0.71
CA ARG A 94 1.15 -19.05 -0.49
C ARG A 94 0.72 -17.89 -1.39
N TYR A 95 0.35 -16.76 -0.81
CA TYR A 95 0.11 -15.45 -1.45
C TYR A 95 -1.04 -15.38 -2.46
N LYS A 96 -1.11 -16.25 -3.49
CA LYS A 96 -2.13 -16.16 -4.55
C LYS A 96 -3.58 -16.13 -4.06
N PRO A 97 -4.04 -16.99 -3.15
CA PRO A 97 -5.41 -16.92 -2.63
C PRO A 97 -5.72 -15.59 -1.92
N ILE A 98 -4.73 -15.02 -1.24
CA ILE A 98 -4.90 -13.71 -0.57
C ILE A 98 -4.99 -12.57 -1.59
N ILE A 99 -4.25 -12.66 -2.71
CA ILE A 99 -4.36 -11.68 -3.82
C ILE A 99 -5.74 -11.78 -4.49
N ILE A 100 -6.29 -12.98 -4.64
CA ILE A 100 -7.67 -13.17 -5.12
C ILE A 100 -8.67 -12.59 -4.12
N LEU A 101 -8.46 -12.84 -2.81
CA LEU A 101 -9.28 -12.26 -1.75
C LEU A 101 -9.21 -10.72 -1.75
N CYS A 102 -8.06 -10.12 -2.06
CA CYS A 102 -7.92 -8.69 -2.29
C CYS A 102 -8.88 -8.20 -3.38
N GLY A 103 -8.87 -8.81 -4.55
CA GLY A 103 -9.78 -8.44 -5.62
C GLY A 103 -11.26 -8.63 -5.23
N LEU A 104 -11.61 -9.77 -4.62
CA LEU A 104 -12.97 -10.07 -4.20
C LEU A 104 -13.49 -9.07 -3.17
N SER A 105 -12.69 -8.78 -2.13
CA SER A 105 -13.08 -7.80 -1.09
C SER A 105 -13.28 -6.40 -1.69
N GLY A 106 -12.41 -5.98 -2.62
CA GLY A 106 -12.59 -4.73 -3.35
C GLY A 106 -13.87 -4.72 -4.20
N THR A 107 -14.15 -5.81 -4.93
CA THR A 107 -15.39 -5.92 -5.73
C THR A 107 -16.63 -5.84 -4.84
N ILE A 108 -16.65 -6.54 -3.71
CA ILE A 108 -17.74 -6.48 -2.73
C ILE A 108 -17.92 -5.06 -2.20
N THR A 109 -16.82 -4.38 -1.83
CA THR A 109 -16.83 -2.99 -1.36
C THR A 109 -17.56 -2.07 -2.34
N PHE A 110 -17.13 -2.07 -3.62
CA PHE A 110 -17.69 -1.16 -4.61
C PHE A 110 -19.08 -1.60 -5.13
N LEU A 111 -19.47 -2.85 -4.97
CA LEU A 111 -20.87 -3.28 -5.17
C LEU A 111 -21.76 -2.78 -4.03
N LEU A 112 -21.32 -2.91 -2.78
CA LEU A 112 -22.09 -2.45 -1.62
C LEU A 112 -22.30 -0.94 -1.61
N ILE A 113 -21.34 -0.13 -2.11
CA ILE A 113 -21.54 1.32 -2.20
C ILE A 113 -22.66 1.68 -3.18
N ILE A 114 -22.87 0.89 -4.22
CA ILE A 114 -23.97 1.08 -5.17
C ILE A 114 -25.29 0.64 -4.53
N LEU A 115 -25.35 -0.55 -3.96
CA LEU A 115 -26.58 -1.21 -3.52
C LEU A 115 -27.07 -0.73 -2.14
N GLY A 116 -26.16 -0.44 -1.21
CA GLY A 116 -26.51 -0.11 0.18
C GLY A 116 -27.14 1.27 0.32
N GLN A 117 -28.16 1.40 1.20
CA GLN A 117 -28.86 2.65 1.48
C GLN A 117 -28.85 2.98 2.97
N ASP A 118 -28.45 2.07 3.83
CA ASP A 118 -28.46 2.23 5.29
C ASP A 118 -27.02 2.27 5.86
N VAL A 119 -26.90 2.83 7.06
CA VAL A 119 -25.62 2.99 7.75
C VAL A 119 -24.96 1.63 8.01
N LEU A 120 -25.75 0.59 8.34
CA LEU A 120 -25.21 -0.74 8.61
C LEU A 120 -24.53 -1.34 7.37
N THR A 121 -25.17 -1.24 6.20
CA THR A 121 -24.58 -1.70 4.94
C THR A 121 -23.29 -0.93 4.61
N MET A 122 -23.25 0.38 4.90
CA MET A 122 -22.02 1.17 4.74
C MET A 122 -20.93 0.72 5.72
N GLN A 123 -21.26 0.34 6.95
CA GLN A 123 -20.29 -0.24 7.89
C GLN A 123 -19.76 -1.59 7.42
N VAL A 124 -20.61 -2.44 6.85
CA VAL A 124 -20.18 -3.71 6.23
C VAL A 124 -19.26 -3.45 5.03
N LEU A 125 -19.58 -2.45 4.20
CA LEU A 125 -18.72 -2.00 3.11
C LEU A 125 -17.34 -1.62 3.63
N GLU A 126 -17.26 -0.79 4.66
CA GLU A 126 -16.00 -0.33 5.26
C GLU A 126 -15.20 -1.49 5.89
N PHE A 127 -15.88 -2.52 6.39
CA PHE A 127 -15.21 -3.75 6.81
C PHE A 127 -14.50 -4.44 5.63
N PHE A 128 -15.18 -4.61 4.49
CA PHE A 128 -14.57 -5.17 3.29
C PHE A 128 -13.49 -4.28 2.69
N TYR A 129 -13.64 -2.96 2.80
CA TYR A 129 -12.61 -2.01 2.38
C TYR A 129 -11.33 -2.16 3.23
N GLY A 130 -11.45 -2.28 4.55
CA GLY A 130 -10.31 -2.57 5.42
C GLY A 130 -9.64 -3.92 5.11
N LEU A 131 -10.42 -4.95 4.79
CA LEU A 131 -9.91 -6.24 4.32
C LEU A 131 -9.20 -6.11 2.96
N PHE A 132 -9.73 -5.32 2.04
CA PHE A 132 -9.10 -5.01 0.75
C PHE A 132 -7.73 -4.37 0.95
N LEU A 133 -7.61 -3.39 1.85
CA LEU A 133 -6.35 -2.73 2.16
C LEU A 133 -5.34 -3.69 2.84
N SER A 134 -5.79 -4.52 3.79
CA SER A 134 -4.90 -5.44 4.50
C SER A 134 -4.31 -6.53 3.59
N THR A 135 -5.08 -7.00 2.64
CA THR A 135 -4.65 -8.04 1.69
C THR A 135 -3.65 -7.55 0.65
N GLU A 136 -3.47 -6.24 0.50
CA GLU A 136 -2.46 -5.64 -0.37
C GLU A 136 -1.03 -6.04 0.01
N VAL A 137 -0.77 -6.33 1.28
CA VAL A 137 0.52 -6.84 1.75
C VAL A 137 0.92 -8.11 0.99
N ALA A 138 -0.02 -9.01 0.70
CA ALA A 138 0.26 -10.23 -0.05
C ALA A 138 0.69 -9.96 -1.50
N TYR A 139 0.15 -8.92 -2.12
CA TYR A 139 0.52 -8.52 -3.48
C TYR A 139 1.98 -8.07 -3.58
N TYR A 140 2.43 -7.23 -2.64
CA TYR A 140 3.82 -6.76 -2.65
C TYR A 140 4.81 -7.84 -2.18
N THR A 141 4.44 -8.64 -1.20
CA THR A 141 5.31 -9.72 -0.70
C THR A 141 5.41 -10.93 -1.65
N TYR A 142 4.43 -11.13 -2.54
CA TYR A 142 4.46 -12.13 -3.59
C TYR A 142 5.72 -12.04 -4.47
N ILE A 143 6.20 -10.81 -4.75
CA ILE A 143 7.40 -10.57 -5.55
C ILE A 143 8.60 -11.28 -4.95
N TYR A 144 8.79 -11.15 -3.64
CA TYR A 144 9.93 -11.76 -2.91
C TYR A 144 9.85 -13.29 -2.83
N ALA A 145 8.66 -13.86 -2.99
CA ALA A 145 8.46 -15.31 -2.99
C ALA A 145 8.57 -15.95 -4.38
N LYS A 146 8.39 -15.18 -5.47
CA LYS A 146 8.26 -15.74 -6.82
C LYS A 146 9.37 -15.33 -7.79
N VAL A 147 9.96 -14.15 -7.62
CA VAL A 147 10.97 -13.57 -8.50
C VAL A 147 12.36 -13.87 -7.95
N ASP A 148 13.38 -13.92 -8.79
CA ASP A 148 14.78 -14.02 -8.36
C ASP A 148 15.25 -12.71 -7.71
N ARG A 149 16.08 -12.79 -6.65
CA ARG A 149 16.56 -11.63 -5.87
C ARG A 149 17.12 -10.49 -6.71
N LYS A 150 17.88 -10.79 -7.76
CA LYS A 150 18.50 -9.79 -8.65
C LYS A 150 17.48 -8.91 -9.41
N HIS A 151 16.21 -9.30 -9.49
CA HIS A 151 15.13 -8.58 -10.17
C HIS A 151 14.08 -8.01 -9.21
N TYR A 152 14.26 -8.16 -7.88
CA TYR A 152 13.29 -7.64 -6.89
C TYR A 152 13.03 -6.16 -7.06
N GLN A 153 14.07 -5.36 -7.17
CA GLN A 153 13.97 -3.92 -7.28
C GLN A 153 13.26 -3.49 -8.58
N GLU A 154 13.59 -4.14 -9.70
CA GLU A 154 12.98 -3.85 -11.00
C GLU A 154 11.48 -4.16 -10.98
N VAL A 155 11.09 -5.37 -10.56
CA VAL A 155 9.67 -5.79 -10.52
C VAL A 155 8.88 -4.95 -9.52
N THR A 156 9.45 -4.65 -8.35
CA THR A 156 8.80 -3.78 -7.36
C THR A 156 8.60 -2.36 -7.91
N SER A 157 9.57 -1.83 -8.65
CA SER A 157 9.45 -0.52 -9.29
C SER A 157 8.38 -0.52 -10.38
N HIS A 158 8.34 -1.54 -11.23
CA HIS A 158 7.33 -1.67 -12.28
C HIS A 158 5.92 -1.77 -11.69
N THR A 159 5.73 -2.60 -10.66
CA THR A 159 4.41 -2.79 -10.03
C THR A 159 3.92 -1.54 -9.32
N LYS A 160 4.80 -0.81 -8.63
CA LYS A 160 4.46 0.49 -8.03
C LYS A 160 4.14 1.55 -9.07
N ALA A 161 4.92 1.63 -10.16
CA ALA A 161 4.65 2.56 -11.25
C ALA A 161 3.31 2.27 -11.91
N ALA A 162 2.98 1.01 -12.18
CA ALA A 162 1.69 0.62 -12.75
C ALA A 162 0.51 0.98 -11.84
N ALA A 163 0.64 0.76 -10.54
CA ALA A 163 -0.36 1.17 -9.55
C ALA A 163 -0.58 2.70 -9.54
N LEU A 164 0.50 3.48 -9.61
CA LEU A 164 0.42 4.94 -9.68
C LEU A 164 -0.22 5.42 -10.99
N VAL A 165 0.09 4.77 -12.12
CA VAL A 165 -0.57 5.06 -13.40
C VAL A 165 -2.07 4.81 -13.29
N GLY A 166 -2.49 3.68 -12.71
CA GLY A 166 -3.90 3.37 -12.47
C GLY A 166 -4.60 4.46 -11.65
N ARG A 167 -3.99 4.88 -10.54
CA ARG A 167 -4.52 5.93 -9.67
C ARG A 167 -4.58 7.30 -10.35
N CYS A 168 -3.54 7.68 -11.07
CA CYS A 168 -3.49 8.92 -11.85
C CYS A 168 -4.59 8.95 -12.91
N MET A 169 -4.74 7.89 -13.69
CA MET A 169 -5.79 7.77 -14.70
C MET A 169 -7.18 7.80 -14.09
N ALA A 170 -7.38 7.19 -12.92
CA ALA A 170 -8.64 7.25 -12.18
C ALA A 170 -9.01 8.71 -11.83
N GLY A 171 -8.07 9.49 -11.29
CA GLY A 171 -8.29 10.89 -10.96
C GLY A 171 -8.59 11.75 -12.18
N ILE A 172 -7.83 11.58 -13.28
CA ILE A 172 -8.05 12.30 -14.55
C ILE A 172 -9.42 11.99 -15.11
N ILE A 173 -9.77 10.71 -15.25
CA ILE A 173 -11.06 10.29 -15.82
C ILE A 173 -12.21 10.75 -14.94
N ALA A 174 -12.11 10.60 -13.62
CA ALA A 174 -13.12 11.07 -12.68
C ALA A 174 -13.37 12.59 -12.85
N GLN A 175 -12.30 13.39 -12.89
CA GLN A 175 -12.44 14.84 -13.01
C GLN A 175 -13.00 15.25 -14.36
N LEU A 176 -12.49 14.71 -15.45
CA LEU A 176 -12.95 15.06 -16.79
C LEU A 176 -14.42 14.69 -16.98
N THR A 177 -14.81 13.47 -16.62
CA THR A 177 -16.18 13.01 -16.81
C THR A 177 -17.19 13.78 -15.98
N VAL A 178 -16.85 14.17 -14.75
CA VAL A 178 -17.70 15.01 -13.89
C VAL A 178 -17.71 16.48 -14.36
N SER A 179 -16.55 17.04 -14.75
CA SER A 179 -16.48 18.45 -15.17
C SER A 179 -17.23 18.76 -16.47
N PHE A 180 -17.29 17.77 -17.37
CA PHE A 180 -18.03 17.86 -18.64
C PHE A 180 -19.44 17.25 -18.56
N ASP A 181 -19.93 16.92 -17.38
CA ASP A 181 -21.24 16.31 -17.15
C ASP A 181 -21.50 15.02 -17.95
N ILE A 182 -20.43 14.28 -18.30
CA ILE A 182 -20.50 13.02 -19.05
C ILE A 182 -21.00 11.90 -18.14
N LEU A 183 -20.45 11.81 -16.91
CA LEU A 183 -20.82 10.81 -15.90
C LEU A 183 -21.12 11.52 -14.57
N ASN A 184 -22.17 11.07 -13.91
CA ASN A 184 -22.46 11.46 -12.53
C ASN A 184 -21.71 10.55 -11.52
N TYR A 185 -21.71 10.93 -10.23
CA TYR A 185 -21.02 10.19 -9.18
C TYR A 185 -21.49 8.74 -9.04
N HIS A 186 -22.77 8.48 -9.33
CA HIS A 186 -23.31 7.11 -9.31
C HIS A 186 -22.73 6.25 -10.44
N GLN A 187 -22.61 6.82 -11.65
CA GLN A 187 -22.04 6.13 -12.82
C GLN A 187 -20.53 5.86 -12.66
N LEU A 188 -19.79 6.73 -11.96
CA LEU A 188 -18.40 6.49 -11.64
C LEU A 188 -18.19 5.21 -10.78
N ASN A 189 -19.17 4.88 -9.92
CA ASN A 189 -19.10 3.62 -9.15
C ASN A 189 -19.18 2.40 -10.04
N TYR A 190 -19.98 2.40 -11.11
CA TYR A 190 -20.00 1.28 -12.07
C TYR A 190 -18.67 1.10 -12.78
N LEU A 191 -18.02 2.20 -13.16
CA LEU A 191 -16.69 2.14 -13.78
C LEU A 191 -15.65 1.56 -12.82
N THR A 192 -15.70 1.93 -11.54
CA THR A 192 -14.84 1.41 -10.48
C THR A 192 -15.08 -0.10 -10.25
N VAL A 193 -16.36 -0.51 -10.16
CA VAL A 193 -16.72 -1.93 -10.02
C VAL A 193 -16.20 -2.74 -11.21
N GLY A 194 -16.38 -2.24 -12.43
CA GLY A 194 -15.87 -2.89 -13.63
C GLY A 194 -14.36 -3.11 -13.60
N ALA A 195 -13.60 -2.08 -13.21
CA ALA A 195 -12.15 -2.15 -13.13
C ALA A 195 -11.65 -3.12 -12.04
N VAL A 196 -12.22 -3.04 -10.84
CA VAL A 196 -11.82 -3.92 -9.72
C VAL A 196 -12.26 -5.37 -9.98
N THR A 197 -13.42 -5.59 -10.59
CA THR A 197 -13.86 -6.93 -11.02
C THR A 197 -12.93 -7.51 -12.09
N PHE A 198 -12.51 -6.69 -13.07
CA PHE A 198 -11.48 -7.10 -14.03
C PHE A 198 -10.17 -7.48 -13.33
N ALA A 199 -9.70 -6.67 -12.38
CA ALA A 199 -8.52 -7.01 -11.59
C ALA A 199 -8.70 -8.33 -10.83
N THR A 200 -9.88 -8.59 -10.28
CA THR A 200 -10.21 -9.84 -9.59
C THR A 200 -10.11 -11.05 -10.51
N ILE A 201 -10.70 -10.96 -11.71
CA ILE A 201 -10.60 -12.01 -12.73
C ILE A 201 -9.15 -12.19 -13.16
N TRP A 202 -8.42 -11.09 -13.35
CA TRP A 202 -7.00 -11.13 -13.71
C TRP A 202 -6.12 -11.78 -12.64
N ALA A 203 -6.48 -11.68 -11.36
CA ALA A 203 -5.75 -12.32 -10.25
C ALA A 203 -5.67 -13.85 -10.39
N PHE A 204 -6.65 -14.50 -11.04
CA PHE A 204 -6.61 -15.93 -11.29
C PHE A 204 -5.47 -16.35 -12.24
N PHE A 205 -5.00 -15.45 -13.10
CA PHE A 205 -3.86 -15.70 -14.00
C PHE A 205 -2.49 -15.54 -13.33
N ILE A 206 -2.44 -15.00 -12.11
CA ILE A 206 -1.20 -14.88 -11.34
C ILE A 206 -0.66 -16.30 -11.04
N PRO A 207 0.60 -16.62 -11.40
CA PRO A 207 1.18 -17.93 -11.17
C PRO A 207 1.25 -18.27 -9.68
N SER A 208 0.94 -19.50 -9.31
CA SER A 208 1.06 -19.96 -7.93
C SER A 208 2.52 -19.98 -7.46
N VAL A 209 2.76 -19.75 -6.18
CA VAL A 209 4.06 -19.84 -5.54
C VAL A 209 4.28 -21.26 -5.06
N GLY A 210 5.37 -21.88 -5.48
CA GLY A 210 5.70 -23.25 -5.06
C GLY A 210 6.31 -23.33 -3.65
N GLN A 211 7.07 -22.31 -3.24
CA GLN A 211 7.74 -22.23 -1.94
C GLN A 211 7.50 -20.86 -1.33
N SER A 212 6.99 -20.80 -0.12
CA SER A 212 6.86 -19.57 0.65
C SER A 212 8.17 -19.22 1.36
N ILE A 213 8.28 -17.98 1.84
CA ILE A 213 9.52 -17.43 2.40
C ILE A 213 9.89 -18.14 3.70
N TYR A 214 8.95 -18.30 4.63
CA TYR A 214 9.19 -18.87 5.95
C TYR A 214 8.85 -20.36 6.03
N PHE A 215 7.72 -20.77 5.47
CA PHE A 215 7.21 -22.13 5.56
C PHE A 215 8.04 -23.18 4.81
N HIS A 216 8.76 -22.79 3.76
CA HIS A 216 9.53 -23.68 2.91
C HIS A 216 11.02 -23.31 2.89
N ARG A 217 11.48 -22.45 3.80
CA ARG A 217 12.90 -22.10 3.91
C ARG A 217 13.67 -23.37 4.35
N LYS A 218 14.35 -24.01 3.41
CA LYS A 218 15.24 -25.12 3.73
C LYS A 218 16.32 -24.62 4.65
N ASN A 219 16.43 -25.21 5.84
CA ASN A 219 17.53 -24.96 6.76
C ASN A 219 18.85 -25.34 6.08
N LYS A 220 19.56 -24.38 5.54
CA LYS A 220 20.90 -24.57 4.96
C LYS A 220 21.90 -25.14 5.97
N ASN A 221 21.62 -25.06 7.24
CA ASN A 221 22.50 -25.47 8.33
C ASN A 221 22.45 -26.98 8.64
N ASN A 222 21.48 -27.73 8.10
CA ASN A 222 21.42 -29.19 8.32
C ASN A 222 22.24 -29.99 7.29
N PHE A 223 23.02 -29.34 6.41
CA PHE A 223 23.89 -30.01 5.47
C PHE A 223 25.36 -30.18 5.94
N LEU A 224 25.67 -29.70 7.15
CA LEU A 224 27.03 -29.77 7.71
C LEU A 224 27.03 -30.43 9.10
N THR A 225 26.48 -31.63 9.20
CA THR A 225 26.78 -32.49 10.35
C THR A 225 26.90 -33.93 9.90
N HIS A 226 28.18 -34.38 9.93
CA HIS A 226 28.63 -35.72 10.13
C HIS A 226 27.88 -36.89 9.47
N ASN A 227 28.62 -37.59 8.59
CA ASN A 227 28.35 -38.95 8.12
C ASN A 227 27.14 -39.15 7.19
N GLY A 228 27.40 -39.05 5.89
CA GLY A 228 26.97 -39.91 4.78
C GLY A 228 25.61 -40.61 4.73
N THR A 229 24.67 -40.31 5.59
CA THR A 229 23.34 -40.93 5.53
C THR A 229 22.34 -39.88 5.07
N ILE A 230 21.82 -40.05 3.86
CA ILE A 230 20.68 -39.29 3.32
C ILE A 230 19.47 -39.68 4.15
N CYS A 231 19.17 -38.91 5.21
CA CYS A 231 17.90 -39.02 5.90
C CYS A 231 16.83 -38.49 4.96
N THR A 232 16.17 -39.40 4.25
CA THR A 232 14.89 -39.16 3.58
C THR A 232 13.92 -38.50 4.54
N SER A 233 13.30 -37.42 4.08
CA SER A 233 12.35 -36.58 4.81
C SER A 233 11.28 -37.45 5.50
N THR A 234 11.42 -37.67 6.80
CA THR A 234 10.33 -38.10 7.66
C THR A 234 9.16 -37.13 7.49
N ASN A 235 7.95 -37.66 7.44
CA ASN A 235 6.67 -36.90 7.40
C ASN A 235 6.56 -36.01 8.64
N ILE A 236 7.23 -34.86 8.62
CA ILE A 236 7.13 -33.84 9.67
C ILE A 236 5.70 -33.33 9.64
N SER A 237 4.97 -33.46 10.76
CA SER A 237 3.61 -32.98 10.91
C SER A 237 3.48 -31.52 10.46
N LEU A 238 2.39 -31.19 9.78
CA LEU A 238 2.10 -29.82 9.32
C LEU A 238 2.21 -28.81 10.49
N ILE A 239 1.76 -29.21 11.66
CA ILE A 239 1.82 -28.40 12.89
C ILE A 239 3.26 -28.05 13.26
N HIS A 240 4.20 -29.00 13.13
CA HIS A 240 5.60 -28.75 13.43
C HIS A 240 6.24 -27.76 12.46
N LYS A 241 5.92 -27.86 11.15
CA LYS A 241 6.38 -26.90 10.12
C LYS A 241 5.83 -25.50 10.38
N VAL A 242 4.56 -25.40 10.79
CA VAL A 242 3.92 -24.13 11.20
C VAL A 242 4.68 -23.50 12.35
N LYS A 243 4.92 -24.29 13.40
CA LYS A 243 5.65 -23.83 14.60
C LYS A 243 7.07 -23.37 14.27
N GLU A 244 7.81 -24.12 13.44
CA GLU A 244 9.16 -23.72 12.99
C GLU A 244 9.16 -22.41 12.20
N ALA A 245 8.17 -22.22 11.30
CA ALA A 245 8.05 -20.97 10.52
C ALA A 245 7.80 -19.77 11.43
N TYR A 246 6.91 -19.88 12.43
CA TYR A 246 6.67 -18.78 13.38
C TYR A 246 7.85 -18.54 14.33
N VAL A 247 8.58 -19.56 14.73
CA VAL A 247 9.82 -19.40 15.51
C VAL A 247 10.89 -18.67 14.68
N LEU A 248 11.00 -18.98 13.38
CA LEU A 248 11.93 -18.29 12.50
C LEU A 248 11.54 -16.82 12.29
N LEU A 249 10.24 -16.56 12.07
CA LEU A 249 9.68 -15.23 11.97
C LEU A 249 9.94 -14.40 13.22
N TRP A 250 9.77 -15.01 14.42
CA TRP A 250 10.07 -14.37 15.68
C TRP A 250 11.57 -14.07 15.88
N LYS A 251 12.44 -14.98 15.43
CA LYS A 251 13.90 -14.74 15.46
C LYS A 251 14.31 -13.58 14.54
N ASP A 252 13.79 -13.55 13.32
CA ASP A 252 14.05 -12.47 12.37
C ASP A 252 13.54 -11.12 12.91
N PHE A 253 12.35 -11.13 13.58
CA PHE A 253 11.82 -9.96 14.28
C PHE A 253 12.76 -9.47 15.38
N LEU A 254 13.16 -10.35 16.30
CA LEU A 254 14.05 -9.97 17.40
C LEU A 254 15.38 -9.45 16.87
N GLN A 255 15.98 -10.13 15.89
CA GLN A 255 17.25 -9.72 15.28
C GLN A 255 17.18 -8.30 14.68
N ALA A 256 16.08 -7.97 14.01
CA ALA A 256 15.88 -6.65 13.42
C ALA A 256 15.67 -5.57 14.49
N TYR A 257 14.83 -5.82 15.49
CA TYR A 257 14.48 -4.82 16.51
C TYR A 257 15.47 -4.75 17.68
N LEU A 258 16.47 -5.60 17.75
CA LEU A 258 17.65 -5.39 18.59
C LEU A 258 18.55 -4.27 18.06
N ASN A 259 18.44 -3.93 16.78
CA ASN A 259 19.18 -2.82 16.20
C ASN A 259 18.47 -1.48 16.51
N SER A 260 19.09 -0.66 17.36
CA SER A 260 18.59 0.67 17.76
C SER A 260 18.28 1.59 16.56
N HIS A 261 19.03 1.46 15.45
CA HIS A 261 18.78 2.24 14.23
C HIS A 261 17.43 1.84 13.59
N VAL A 262 17.16 0.55 13.47
CA VAL A 262 15.89 0.02 12.95
C VAL A 262 14.71 0.47 13.83
N VAL A 263 14.86 0.40 15.16
CA VAL A 263 13.81 0.83 16.11
C VAL A 263 13.47 2.31 15.95
N LYS A 264 14.47 3.19 15.90
CA LYS A 264 14.25 4.63 15.73
C LYS A 264 13.49 4.95 14.44
N TRP A 265 13.91 4.36 13.33
CA TRP A 265 13.24 4.54 12.03
C TRP A 265 11.85 3.93 11.98
N SER A 266 11.63 2.80 12.67
CA SER A 266 10.33 2.14 12.76
C SER A 266 9.32 2.97 13.56
N ILE A 267 9.73 3.53 14.69
CA ILE A 267 8.90 4.43 15.50
C ILE A 267 8.52 5.65 14.66
N TRP A 268 9.49 6.26 14.04
CA TRP A 268 9.28 7.45 13.21
C TRP A 268 8.32 7.15 12.04
N TRP A 269 8.51 6.03 11.34
CA TRP A 269 7.62 5.55 10.28
C TRP A 269 6.18 5.36 10.77
N SER A 270 6.01 4.74 11.93
CA SER A 270 4.69 4.45 12.49
C SER A 270 3.91 5.74 12.78
N PHE A 271 4.56 6.76 13.35
CA PHE A 271 3.94 8.06 13.57
C PHE A 271 3.60 8.78 12.26
N SER A 272 4.54 8.86 11.32
CA SER A 272 4.32 9.48 10.01
C SER A 272 3.17 8.84 9.25
N THR A 273 3.12 7.50 9.23
CA THR A 273 2.06 6.76 8.55
C THR A 273 0.72 6.93 9.24
N CYS A 274 0.67 6.94 10.57
CA CYS A 274 -0.54 7.21 11.35
C CYS A 274 -1.12 8.59 10.97
N GLY A 275 -0.32 9.64 10.99
CA GLY A 275 -0.77 10.99 10.63
C GLY A 275 -1.23 11.09 9.18
N TYR A 276 -0.49 10.49 8.25
CA TYR A 276 -0.86 10.45 6.85
C TYR A 276 -2.20 9.75 6.60
N LEU A 277 -2.39 8.57 7.17
CA LEU A 277 -3.63 7.80 7.02
C LEU A 277 -4.83 8.54 7.66
N GLN A 278 -4.62 9.20 8.80
CA GLN A 278 -5.66 10.01 9.44
C GLN A 278 -6.08 11.18 8.55
N VAL A 279 -5.13 11.89 7.97
CA VAL A 279 -5.43 13.01 7.05
C VAL A 279 -6.20 12.52 5.82
N ILE A 280 -5.72 11.44 5.17
CA ILE A 280 -6.37 10.92 3.95
C ILE A 280 -7.81 10.47 4.23
N SER A 281 -8.07 9.84 5.36
CA SER A 281 -9.41 9.35 5.71
C SER A 281 -10.46 10.47 5.82
N TYR A 282 -10.06 11.68 6.19
CA TYR A 282 -11.01 12.77 6.48
C TYR A 282 -10.86 14.01 5.59
N ILE A 283 -9.87 14.06 4.71
CA ILE A 283 -9.58 15.26 3.91
C ILE A 283 -10.72 15.65 2.96
N GLN A 284 -11.42 14.69 2.36
CA GLN A 284 -12.53 14.98 1.45
C GLN A 284 -13.71 15.60 2.20
N LEU A 285 -14.05 15.06 3.38
CA LEU A 285 -15.12 15.59 4.21
C LEU A 285 -14.78 17.00 4.70
N LEU A 286 -13.50 17.28 5.01
CA LEU A 286 -13.05 18.62 5.35
C LEU A 286 -13.20 19.59 4.16
N TRP A 287 -12.92 19.14 2.96
CA TRP A 287 -13.08 19.96 1.75
C TRP A 287 -14.53 20.37 1.51
N GLN A 288 -15.48 19.46 1.68
CA GLN A 288 -16.90 19.78 1.58
C GLN A 288 -17.31 20.93 2.52
N THR A 289 -16.72 20.97 3.73
CA THR A 289 -17.01 22.07 4.67
C THR A 289 -16.38 23.41 4.27
N ALA A 290 -15.47 23.42 3.30
CA ALA A 290 -14.74 24.61 2.83
C ALA A 290 -15.23 25.13 1.46
N VAL A 291 -15.93 24.30 0.68
CA VAL A 291 -16.46 24.65 -0.65
C VAL A 291 -17.74 25.45 -0.47
N VAL A 292 -17.88 26.52 -1.25
CA VAL A 292 -19.11 27.30 -1.29
C VAL A 292 -20.18 26.50 -2.05
N PRO A 293 -21.44 26.46 -1.56
CA PRO A 293 -22.51 25.78 -2.27
C PRO A 293 -22.64 26.26 -3.73
N GLY A 294 -22.55 25.35 -4.69
CA GLY A 294 -22.61 25.66 -6.13
C GLY A 294 -21.26 25.70 -6.86
N ASP A 295 -20.14 25.71 -6.14
CA ASP A 295 -18.82 25.64 -6.77
C ASP A 295 -18.47 24.21 -7.25
N LYS A 296 -17.71 24.15 -8.36
CA LYS A 296 -17.23 22.87 -8.89
C LYS A 296 -16.13 22.28 -8.00
N ILE A 297 -16.23 20.98 -7.73
CA ILE A 297 -15.27 20.23 -6.92
C ILE A 297 -14.20 19.62 -7.83
N TYR A 298 -12.92 19.78 -7.45
CA TYR A 298 -11.76 19.34 -8.24
C TYR A 298 -10.99 18.18 -7.58
N ASN A 299 -11.67 17.33 -6.85
CA ASN A 299 -11.06 16.22 -6.10
C ASN A 299 -10.24 15.28 -7.00
N GLY A 300 -10.78 14.91 -8.18
CA GLY A 300 -10.10 14.04 -9.13
C GLY A 300 -8.84 14.66 -9.72
N ALA A 301 -8.89 15.97 -10.05
CA ALA A 301 -7.70 16.68 -10.53
C ALA A 301 -6.59 16.74 -9.48
N VAL A 302 -6.96 16.95 -8.20
CA VAL A 302 -6.02 16.95 -7.10
C VAL A 302 -5.41 15.57 -6.89
N ASP A 303 -6.21 14.51 -6.99
CA ASP A 303 -5.73 13.11 -6.88
C ASP A 303 -4.75 12.76 -8.01
N ALA A 304 -5.00 13.20 -9.23
CA ALA A 304 -4.08 13.04 -10.34
C ALA A 304 -2.78 13.84 -10.13
N LEU A 305 -2.90 15.11 -9.75
CA LEU A 305 -1.77 16.01 -9.53
C LEU A 305 -0.82 15.50 -8.45
N TYR A 306 -1.34 15.14 -7.26
CA TYR A 306 -0.46 14.67 -6.20
C TYR A 306 0.25 13.36 -6.56
N THR A 307 -0.40 12.51 -7.36
CA THR A 307 0.21 11.26 -7.84
C THR A 307 1.37 11.52 -8.78
N ILE A 308 1.21 12.43 -9.77
CA ILE A 308 2.26 12.81 -10.71
C ILE A 308 3.42 13.52 -10.00
N ILE A 309 3.09 14.51 -9.19
CA ILE A 309 4.07 15.33 -8.48
C ILE A 309 4.84 14.47 -7.46
N GLY A 310 4.14 13.63 -6.71
CA GLY A 310 4.76 12.73 -5.73
C GLY A 310 5.77 11.79 -6.36
N GLU A 311 5.46 11.23 -7.55
CA GLU A 311 6.39 10.35 -8.28
C GLU A 311 7.59 11.12 -8.88
N HIS A 312 7.36 12.33 -9.40
CA HIS A 312 8.44 13.17 -9.90
C HIS A 312 9.46 13.50 -8.81
N TYR A 313 9.00 13.97 -7.66
CA TYR A 313 9.86 14.25 -6.51
C TYR A 313 10.53 12.99 -5.97
N ARG A 314 9.85 11.85 -5.95
CA ARG A 314 10.44 10.56 -5.54
C ARG A 314 11.69 10.22 -6.35
N LYS A 315 11.64 10.35 -7.68
CA LYS A 315 12.80 10.10 -8.55
C LYS A 315 13.94 11.08 -8.27
N GLN A 316 13.62 12.35 -8.14
CA GLN A 316 14.60 13.42 -7.91
C GLN A 316 15.32 13.24 -6.57
N PHE A 317 14.58 12.88 -5.51
CA PHE A 317 15.16 12.61 -4.19
C PHE A 317 16.00 11.33 -4.14
N CYS A 318 15.61 10.26 -4.82
CA CYS A 318 16.45 9.05 -4.93
C CYS A 318 17.82 9.38 -5.54
N THR A 319 17.88 10.31 -6.49
CA THR A 319 19.14 10.76 -7.11
C THR A 319 19.93 11.66 -6.17
N MET A 320 19.27 12.61 -5.51
CA MET A 320 19.90 13.56 -4.58
C MET A 320 20.40 12.90 -3.27
N TYR A 321 19.67 11.89 -2.77
CA TYR A 321 20.04 11.19 -1.54
C TYR A 321 21.41 10.50 -1.64
N ASN A 322 21.82 10.09 -2.82
CA ASN A 322 23.15 9.54 -3.06
C ASN A 322 24.26 10.61 -3.10
N LEU A 323 23.91 11.90 -3.19
CA LEU A 323 24.82 13.02 -3.39
C LEU A 323 25.00 13.92 -2.15
N ILE A 324 24.06 13.92 -1.19
CA ILE A 324 24.04 14.88 -0.08
C ILE A 324 23.99 14.16 1.27
N ASP A 325 24.72 14.73 2.26
CA ASP A 325 24.81 14.20 3.61
C ASP A 325 23.40 14.09 4.26
N LYS A 326 23.07 12.88 4.69
CA LYS A 326 21.73 12.33 4.97
C LYS A 326 20.89 13.13 5.97
N TYR A 327 21.53 13.77 6.91
CA TYR A 327 20.87 14.48 8.02
C TYR A 327 20.41 15.88 7.64
N LEU A 328 21.16 16.56 6.81
CA LEU A 328 20.88 17.96 6.44
C LEU A 328 19.60 18.06 5.59
N VAL A 329 19.40 17.12 4.66
CA VAL A 329 18.22 17.09 3.79
C VAL A 329 16.95 16.81 4.60
N VAL A 330 17.01 15.86 5.55
CA VAL A 330 15.88 15.51 6.42
C VAL A 330 15.51 16.71 7.31
N ILE A 331 16.49 17.34 7.94
CA ILE A 331 16.26 18.47 8.85
C ILE A 331 15.72 19.69 8.08
N CYS A 332 16.31 20.05 6.96
CA CYS A 332 15.87 21.20 6.16
C CYS A 332 14.44 20.99 5.61
N TYR A 333 14.12 19.75 5.20
CA TYR A 333 12.82 19.44 4.65
C TYR A 333 11.73 19.39 5.73
N VAL A 334 12.00 18.76 6.87
CA VAL A 334 11.12 18.75 8.04
C VAL A 334 10.86 20.18 8.54
N HIS A 335 11.90 21.00 8.62
CA HIS A 335 11.77 22.39 9.06
C HIS A 335 10.98 23.25 8.06
N SER A 336 11.19 23.06 6.76
CA SER A 336 10.44 23.76 5.70
C SER A 336 8.96 23.40 5.71
N ILE A 337 8.63 22.12 5.89
CA ILE A 337 7.22 21.66 5.96
C ILE A 337 6.58 22.10 7.27
N TRP A 338 7.28 22.01 8.39
CA TRP A 338 6.79 22.50 9.67
C TRP A 338 6.47 23.99 9.61
N ASN A 339 7.34 24.81 9.02
CA ASN A 339 7.09 26.23 8.81
C ASN A 339 5.90 26.47 7.88
N HIS A 340 5.78 25.68 6.80
CA HIS A 340 4.66 25.83 5.86
C HIS A 340 3.32 25.39 6.46
N LEU A 341 3.29 24.33 7.26
CA LEU A 341 2.11 23.87 7.99
C LEU A 341 1.71 24.84 9.11
N SER A 342 2.67 25.37 9.85
CA SER A 342 2.46 26.36 10.91
C SER A 342 1.95 27.68 10.34
N TYR A 343 2.52 28.16 9.24
CA TYR A 343 2.07 29.39 8.55
C TYR A 343 0.62 29.24 8.02
N ASN A 344 0.26 28.09 7.51
CA ASN A 344 -1.07 27.79 7.01
C ASN A 344 -2.11 27.59 8.11
N GLY A 345 -1.71 27.10 9.29
CA GLY A 345 -2.58 27.03 10.48
C GLY A 345 -3.04 28.42 10.97
N TYR A 346 -2.22 29.45 10.78
CA TYR A 346 -2.58 30.84 11.11
C TYR A 346 -3.47 31.51 10.03
N CYS A 347 -3.29 31.16 8.75
CA CYS A 347 -4.08 31.73 7.64
C CYS A 347 -5.51 31.18 7.51
N CYS A 348 -5.94 30.20 8.32
CA CYS A 348 -7.32 29.69 8.34
C CYS A 348 -8.41 30.70 8.70
N LYS A 349 -8.07 31.98 8.88
CA LYS A 349 -9.05 33.05 9.17
C LYS A 349 -9.56 33.80 7.96
N VAL A 350 -9.04 33.59 6.75
CA VAL A 350 -9.44 34.41 5.59
C VAL A 350 -9.62 33.53 4.35
N GLN A 351 -10.76 33.61 3.76
CA GLN A 351 -11.32 33.38 2.40
C GLN A 351 -10.46 32.80 1.24
N PHE A 352 -9.31 32.11 1.50
CA PHE A 352 -8.39 31.54 0.51
C PHE A 352 -8.44 29.99 0.46
N HIS A 353 -9.63 29.41 0.71
CA HIS A 353 -9.73 28.03 1.19
C HIS A 353 -9.31 26.93 0.20
N MET A 354 -9.68 26.99 -1.07
CA MET A 354 -9.45 25.89 -2.01
C MET A 354 -7.96 25.69 -2.39
N LYS A 355 -7.25 26.77 -2.73
CA LYS A 355 -5.83 26.69 -3.12
C LYS A 355 -4.97 26.15 -1.98
N LEU A 356 -5.27 26.54 -0.75
CA LEU A 356 -4.54 26.15 0.44
C LEU A 356 -4.72 24.66 0.78
N PHE A 357 -5.96 24.13 0.66
CA PHE A 357 -6.23 22.70 0.91
C PHE A 357 -5.58 21.80 -0.14
N VAL A 358 -5.66 22.18 -1.41
CA VAL A 358 -4.98 21.47 -2.51
C VAL A 358 -3.47 21.42 -2.27
N THR A 359 -2.89 22.57 -1.93
CA THR A 359 -1.45 22.68 -1.62
C THR A 359 -1.06 21.80 -0.44
N ASN A 360 -1.84 21.80 0.64
CA ASN A 360 -1.56 20.97 1.82
C ASN A 360 -1.66 19.47 1.54
N LYS A 361 -2.65 19.02 0.75
CA LYS A 361 -2.74 17.61 0.36
C LYS A 361 -1.55 17.19 -0.48
N ILE A 362 -1.16 18.01 -1.47
CA ILE A 362 -0.01 17.74 -2.33
C ILE A 362 1.28 17.71 -1.51
N ILE A 363 1.52 18.69 -0.66
CA ILE A 363 2.72 18.76 0.20
C ILE A 363 2.76 17.58 1.16
N GLY A 364 1.66 17.26 1.84
CA GLY A 364 1.59 16.14 2.76
C GLY A 364 1.88 14.80 2.08
N HIS A 365 1.37 14.61 0.86
CA HIS A 365 1.64 13.40 0.08
C HIS A 365 3.10 13.32 -0.41
N ILE A 366 3.66 14.42 -0.88
CA ILE A 366 5.08 14.50 -1.27
C ILE A 366 5.96 14.16 -0.07
N TYR A 367 5.68 14.77 1.10
CA TYR A 367 6.39 14.51 2.34
C TYR A 367 6.32 13.03 2.73
N PHE A 368 5.13 12.44 2.75
CA PHE A 368 4.95 11.04 3.10
C PHE A 368 5.73 10.11 2.14
N ASN A 369 5.63 10.32 0.83
CA ASN A 369 6.39 9.53 -0.13
C ASN A 369 7.91 9.66 0.06
N PHE A 370 8.40 10.87 0.29
CA PHE A 370 9.80 11.13 0.58
C PHE A 370 10.28 10.36 1.82
N MET A 371 9.51 10.42 2.89
CA MET A 371 9.84 9.74 4.13
C MET A 371 9.77 8.21 3.99
N CYS A 372 8.84 7.69 3.18
CA CYS A 372 8.79 6.27 2.82
C CYS A 372 10.09 5.79 2.16
N ILE A 373 10.69 6.63 1.30
CA ILE A 373 11.93 6.28 0.60
C ILE A 373 13.09 6.24 1.58
N ILE A 374 13.26 7.30 2.39
CA ILE A 374 14.35 7.38 3.37
C ILE A 374 14.27 6.21 4.34
N TYR A 375 13.09 5.98 4.92
CA TYR A 375 12.85 4.86 5.81
C TYR A 375 13.22 3.52 5.17
N SER A 376 12.67 3.27 3.97
CA SER A 376 12.92 2.00 3.26
C SER A 376 14.42 1.78 3.03
N PHE A 377 15.14 2.83 2.69
CA PHE A 377 16.57 2.76 2.43
C PHE A 377 17.40 2.58 3.71
N GLU A 378 17.09 3.32 4.78
CA GLU A 378 17.81 3.23 6.05
C GLU A 378 17.58 1.89 6.74
N VAL A 379 16.36 1.38 6.72
CA VAL A 379 16.04 0.07 7.29
C VAL A 379 16.63 -1.06 6.44
N ALA A 380 16.55 -0.95 5.11
CA ALA A 380 17.09 -1.94 4.19
C ALA A 380 18.60 -2.21 4.36
N LYS A 381 19.38 -1.23 4.82
CA LYS A 381 20.80 -1.40 5.11
C LYS A 381 21.07 -2.31 6.31
N CYS A 382 20.11 -2.40 7.23
CA CYS A 382 20.29 -3.04 8.54
C CYS A 382 19.61 -4.41 8.65
N ILE A 383 18.79 -4.79 7.67
CA ILE A 383 18.01 -6.05 7.70
C ILE A 383 18.27 -6.90 6.45
N SER A 384 18.03 -8.20 6.59
CA SER A 384 18.10 -9.12 5.45
C SER A 384 16.94 -8.89 4.47
N GLU A 385 17.19 -9.10 3.17
CA GLU A 385 16.17 -8.94 2.12
C GLU A 385 14.93 -9.82 2.37
N ASP A 386 15.11 -11.02 2.93
CA ASP A 386 14.03 -11.95 3.25
C ASP A 386 13.12 -11.42 4.37
N SER A 387 13.61 -10.49 5.21
CA SER A 387 12.88 -9.92 6.35
C SER A 387 12.16 -8.61 6.03
N TYR A 388 12.30 -8.06 4.82
CA TYR A 388 11.65 -6.79 4.45
C TYR A 388 10.14 -6.83 4.67
N GLY A 389 9.46 -7.87 4.16
CA GLY A 389 8.02 -8.01 4.30
C GLY A 389 7.56 -8.03 5.76
N LEU A 390 8.33 -8.70 6.64
CA LEU A 390 8.08 -8.76 8.07
C LEU A 390 8.16 -7.37 8.71
N ILE A 391 9.28 -6.67 8.51
CA ILE A 391 9.51 -5.38 9.17
C ILE A 391 8.54 -4.30 8.68
N PHE A 392 8.30 -4.22 7.37
CA PHE A 392 7.30 -3.30 6.83
C PHE A 392 5.87 -3.62 7.31
N GLY A 393 5.50 -4.91 7.40
CA GLY A 393 4.21 -5.35 7.92
C GLY A 393 4.02 -4.98 9.39
N ILE A 394 5.03 -5.18 10.23
CA ILE A 394 4.99 -4.82 11.65
C ILE A 394 4.91 -3.31 11.84
N ASN A 395 5.66 -2.53 11.07
CA ASN A 395 5.60 -1.07 11.16
C ASN A 395 4.23 -0.52 10.71
N THR A 396 3.64 -1.10 9.68
CA THR A 396 2.27 -0.77 9.27
C THR A 396 1.27 -1.14 10.37
N PHE A 397 1.46 -2.27 11.04
CA PHE A 397 0.64 -2.67 12.19
C PHE A 397 0.70 -1.63 13.32
N PHE A 398 1.90 -1.17 13.72
CA PHE A 398 2.02 -0.12 14.73
C PHE A 398 1.42 1.20 14.29
N ALA A 399 1.56 1.59 13.03
CA ALA A 399 0.93 2.78 12.49
C ALA A 399 -0.60 2.72 12.58
N LEU A 400 -1.20 1.58 12.21
CA LEU A 400 -2.65 1.35 12.30
C LEU A 400 -3.15 1.25 13.74
N LEU A 401 -2.36 0.68 14.65
CA LEU A 401 -2.66 0.69 16.08
C LEU A 401 -2.76 2.12 16.59
N LEU A 402 -1.75 2.95 16.30
CA LEU A 402 -1.75 4.36 16.67
C LEU A 402 -2.93 5.11 16.04
N GLN A 403 -3.22 4.89 14.76
CA GLN A 403 -4.36 5.47 14.07
C GLN A 403 -5.69 5.04 14.69
N SER A 404 -5.84 3.77 15.03
CA SER A 404 -7.06 3.24 15.66
C SER A 404 -7.30 3.87 17.04
N VAL A 405 -6.23 3.99 17.85
CA VAL A 405 -6.30 4.66 19.16
C VAL A 405 -6.64 6.14 19.00
N LEU A 406 -6.00 6.83 18.06
CA LEU A 406 -6.27 8.24 17.75
C LEU A 406 -7.72 8.44 17.32
N THR A 407 -8.21 7.60 16.39
CA THR A 407 -9.60 7.63 15.93
C THR A 407 -10.57 7.36 17.08
N ALA A 408 -10.30 6.39 17.96
CA ALA A 408 -11.13 6.10 19.12
C ALA A 408 -11.23 7.30 20.09
N ILE A 409 -10.12 8.00 20.32
CA ILE A 409 -10.09 9.17 21.22
C ILE A 409 -10.81 10.36 20.59
N VAL A 410 -10.53 10.66 19.33
CA VAL A 410 -10.93 11.89 18.66
C VAL A 410 -12.37 11.81 18.14
N VAL A 411 -12.78 10.64 17.63
CA VAL A 411 -14.09 10.44 16.99
C VAL A 411 -15.12 9.89 17.98
N ASN A 412 -14.77 8.79 18.69
CA ASN A 412 -15.72 8.05 19.52
C ASN A 412 -15.62 8.40 21.01
N GLY A 413 -14.54 9.03 21.47
CA GLY A 413 -14.29 9.36 22.87
C GLY A 413 -15.10 10.56 23.38
N ASN A 414 -14.86 10.93 24.65
CA ASN A 414 -15.53 12.07 25.30
C ASN A 414 -15.33 13.42 24.60
N LEU A 415 -14.31 13.50 23.73
CA LEU A 415 -14.01 14.74 23.01
C LEU A 415 -15.03 15.04 21.90
N LYS A 416 -15.64 14.02 21.27
CA LYS A 416 -16.62 14.15 20.14
C LYS A 416 -16.36 15.37 19.27
N LEU A 417 -15.11 15.59 18.94
CA LEU A 417 -14.67 16.79 18.24
C LEU A 417 -15.36 16.88 16.88
N ASN A 418 -15.83 18.07 16.55
CA ASN A 418 -16.24 18.32 15.18
C ASN A 418 -15.04 18.23 14.24
N LEU A 419 -15.26 17.98 12.96
CA LEU A 419 -14.23 17.70 11.95
C LEU A 419 -13.12 18.78 11.92
N ARG A 420 -13.48 20.07 12.03
CA ARG A 420 -12.52 21.18 12.06
C ARG A 420 -11.60 21.12 13.29
N SER A 421 -12.14 20.74 14.44
CA SER A 421 -11.37 20.62 15.69
C SER A 421 -10.48 19.37 15.67
N GLN A 422 -10.92 18.26 15.07
CA GLN A 422 -10.12 17.06 14.84
C GLN A 422 -8.86 17.40 14.02
N VAL A 423 -9.06 18.10 12.91
CA VAL A 423 -7.97 18.49 12.02
C VAL A 423 -7.03 19.50 12.70
N ARG A 424 -7.56 20.49 13.44
CA ARG A 424 -6.72 21.43 14.23
C ARG A 424 -5.85 20.70 15.26
N LEU A 425 -6.40 19.70 15.93
CA LEU A 425 -5.67 18.92 16.92
C LEU A 425 -4.53 18.16 16.22
N LEU A 426 -4.79 17.53 15.09
CA LEU A 426 -3.76 16.85 14.30
C LEU A 426 -2.65 17.81 13.85
N PHE A 427 -3.00 18.97 13.30
CA PHE A 427 -2.00 19.96 12.84
C PHE A 427 -1.28 20.70 13.98
N LYS A 428 -1.78 20.68 15.20
CA LYS A 428 -1.12 21.31 16.36
C LYS A 428 -0.07 20.41 16.99
N TYR A 429 -0.22 19.09 16.87
CA TYR A 429 0.67 18.11 17.51
C TYR A 429 1.52 17.28 16.52
N TYR A 430 1.33 17.48 15.22
CA TYR A 430 2.17 16.96 14.14
C TYR A 430 2.93 18.07 13.44
#